data_1d89fb8e554cbe20d84b2b4a7d24b3c1
#
_entry.id   1d89fb8e554cbe20d84b2b4a7d24b3c1
#
_cell.length_a   1.000
_cell.length_b   1.000
_cell.length_c   1.000
_cell.angle_alpha   90.00
_cell.angle_beta   90.00
_cell.angle_gamma   90.00
#
_symmetry.space_group_name_H-M   'P 1'
#
loop_
_entity.id
_entity.type
_entity.pdbx_description
1 polymer ?
#
loop_
_entity_poly.entity_id
_entity_poly.type
_entity_poly.pdbx_seq_one_letter_code
_entity_poly.pdbx_strand_id
1 'polypeptide(L)'
;MITFQEKLITAATTNRSLVCVGLDIDTSRIPCSDPLEFCRQIIGATSEFVCSYKPNLAFFEMMGTEGWALLDQVIKMVPPEIPVIGDGKIGDIGSTASAYAKALFEKLDFDAVTINPYMGQDSVEPFIAYPEKGIFILCKTSNQGSEDFQDLITSTGKPLYMVVAEKAQEWNRNNNIGLVVGATYPEELKRIRYSCPDMPILIPGIGVQGGTLNEAVQFGSDKSGRGAIINSSRAILYASAGPDFAESAREAARSLRDQINSVLHENNYDWS
;
A
#
# COMPACT_ATOMS: atom_id res chain seq x y z
N MET A 1 8.13 -1.54 -21.19
CA MET A 1 8.04 -0.79 -19.92
C MET A 1 8.11 -1.80 -18.79
N ILE A 2 8.77 -1.45 -17.67
CA ILE A 2 8.80 -2.28 -16.47
C ILE A 2 7.44 -2.17 -15.80
N THR A 3 6.83 -3.28 -15.45
CA THR A 3 5.54 -3.31 -14.76
C THR A 3 5.69 -2.94 -13.28
N PHE A 4 4.60 -2.48 -12.65
CA PHE A 4 4.58 -2.25 -11.20
C PHE A 4 5.06 -3.47 -10.40
N GLN A 5 4.64 -4.68 -10.80
CA GLN A 5 5.01 -5.90 -10.10
C GLN A 5 6.51 -6.19 -10.21
N GLU A 6 7.10 -6.03 -11.40
CA GLU A 6 8.56 -6.17 -11.58
C GLU A 6 9.32 -5.13 -10.77
N LYS A 7 8.86 -3.87 -10.76
CA LYS A 7 9.46 -2.78 -9.99
C LYS A 7 9.39 -3.07 -8.48
N LEU A 8 8.23 -3.53 -7.99
CA LEU A 8 8.02 -3.90 -6.59
C LEU A 8 8.94 -5.05 -6.16
N ILE A 9 9.01 -6.12 -6.95
CA ILE A 9 9.88 -7.28 -6.67
C ILE A 9 11.35 -6.85 -6.66
N THR A 10 11.75 -6.02 -7.62
CA THR A 10 13.13 -5.51 -7.69
C THR A 10 13.48 -4.68 -6.46
N ALA A 11 12.65 -3.71 -6.08
CA ALA A 11 12.86 -2.89 -4.90
C ALA A 11 12.88 -3.74 -3.62
N ALA A 12 11.92 -4.67 -3.47
CA ALA A 12 11.84 -5.58 -2.33
C ALA A 12 13.11 -6.44 -2.21
N THR A 13 13.62 -6.98 -3.32
CA THR A 13 14.82 -7.84 -3.33
C THR A 13 16.08 -7.04 -3.06
N THR A 14 16.25 -5.88 -3.70
CA THR A 14 17.42 -5.00 -3.53
C THR A 14 17.54 -4.53 -2.08
N ASN A 15 16.44 -4.08 -1.49
CA ASN A 15 16.39 -3.55 -0.13
C ASN A 15 16.16 -4.64 0.93
N ARG A 16 15.95 -5.89 0.51
CA ARG A 16 15.55 -7.01 1.38
C ARG A 16 14.42 -6.60 2.32
N SER A 17 13.34 -6.06 1.75
CA SER A 17 12.28 -5.39 2.52
C SER A 17 10.90 -5.61 1.93
N LEU A 18 9.92 -5.82 2.83
CA LEU A 18 8.48 -5.74 2.53
C LEU A 18 7.84 -4.47 3.10
N VAL A 19 8.64 -3.54 3.61
CA VAL A 19 8.15 -2.29 4.23
C VAL A 19 7.66 -1.33 3.16
N CYS A 20 6.45 -0.81 3.36
CA CYS A 20 5.92 0.35 2.66
C CYS A 20 5.82 1.52 3.63
N VAL A 21 6.48 2.63 3.35
CA VAL A 21 6.34 3.85 4.15
C VAL A 21 5.16 4.66 3.64
N GLY A 22 4.13 4.80 4.48
CA GLY A 22 3.00 5.68 4.18
C GLY A 22 3.38 7.14 4.42
N LEU A 23 3.17 8.00 3.42
CA LEU A 23 3.42 9.44 3.50
C LEU A 23 2.10 10.18 3.84
N ASP A 24 1.66 10.01 5.08
CA ASP A 24 0.45 10.64 5.64
C ASP A 24 0.87 11.96 6.33
N ILE A 25 1.08 13.02 5.52
CA ILE A 25 1.73 14.27 5.94
C ILE A 25 0.74 15.20 6.67
N ASP A 26 0.76 15.13 7.99
CA ASP A 26 0.03 16.07 8.84
C ASP A 26 0.92 17.26 9.18
N THR A 27 0.65 18.41 8.57
CA THR A 27 1.44 19.63 8.73
C THR A 27 1.48 20.17 10.17
N SER A 28 0.53 19.75 11.02
CA SER A 28 0.53 20.12 12.45
C SER A 28 1.51 19.29 13.29
N ARG A 29 2.05 18.20 12.73
CA ARG A 29 2.91 17.24 13.43
C ARG A 29 4.35 17.19 12.93
N ILE A 30 4.62 17.73 11.75
CA ILE A 30 5.98 17.74 11.21
C ILE A 30 6.87 18.69 12.04
N PRO A 31 8.15 18.30 12.32
CA PRO A 31 9.04 19.10 13.16
C PRO A 31 9.72 20.26 12.42
N CYS A 32 9.38 20.51 11.17
CA CYS A 32 9.89 21.61 10.36
C CYS A 32 8.74 22.36 9.67
N SER A 33 8.97 23.59 9.22
CA SER A 33 7.94 24.44 8.61
C SER A 33 7.63 24.12 7.15
N ASP A 34 8.49 23.35 6.48
CA ASP A 34 8.37 23.02 5.07
C ASP A 34 8.01 21.53 4.88
N PRO A 35 6.76 21.20 4.46
CA PRO A 35 6.35 19.83 4.20
C PRO A 35 7.16 19.13 3.10
N LEU A 36 7.66 19.87 2.11
CA LEU A 36 8.48 19.31 1.05
C LEU A 36 9.85 18.86 1.58
N GLU A 37 10.47 19.71 2.40
CA GLU A 37 11.74 19.38 3.06
C GLU A 37 11.59 18.20 4.01
N PHE A 38 10.46 18.14 4.74
CA PHE A 38 10.13 16.98 5.58
C PHE A 38 10.10 15.70 4.74
N CYS A 39 9.33 15.68 3.64
CA CYS A 39 9.24 14.51 2.76
C CYS A 39 10.61 14.14 2.18
N ARG A 40 11.41 15.13 1.76
CA ARG A 40 12.75 14.89 1.21
C ARG A 40 13.67 14.20 2.20
N GLN A 41 13.67 14.63 3.46
CA GLN A 41 14.48 14.01 4.50
C GLN A 41 14.00 12.61 4.88
N ILE A 42 12.67 12.40 5.00
CA ILE A 42 12.09 11.09 5.27
C ILE A 42 12.43 10.10 4.15
N ILE A 43 12.21 10.47 2.89
CA ILE A 43 12.51 9.61 1.73
C ILE A 43 14.01 9.29 1.69
N GLY A 44 14.87 10.31 1.83
CA GLY A 44 16.32 10.13 1.85
C GLY A 44 16.82 9.20 2.97
N ALA A 45 16.18 9.27 4.14
CA ALA A 45 16.56 8.46 5.30
C ALA A 45 16.04 7.01 5.23
N THR A 46 14.93 6.75 4.51
CA THR A 46 14.23 5.45 4.57
C THR A 46 14.33 4.62 3.29
N SER A 47 14.79 5.18 2.17
CA SER A 47 14.75 4.54 0.85
C SER A 47 15.48 3.19 0.77
N GLU A 48 16.53 2.98 1.56
CA GLU A 48 17.28 1.71 1.64
C GLU A 48 16.52 0.59 2.39
N PHE A 49 15.40 0.92 3.04
CA PHE A 49 14.68 -0.01 3.92
C PHE A 49 13.25 -0.31 3.46
N VAL A 50 12.86 0.16 2.29
CA VAL A 50 11.47 0.04 1.81
C VAL A 50 11.36 -0.69 0.48
N CYS A 51 10.23 -1.35 0.24
CA CYS A 51 9.86 -1.84 -1.08
C CYS A 51 8.95 -0.87 -1.85
N SER A 52 8.34 0.11 -1.16
CA SER A 52 7.46 1.10 -1.78
C SER A 52 7.19 2.29 -0.86
N TYR A 53 6.73 3.40 -1.44
CA TYR A 53 6.12 4.52 -0.72
C TYR A 53 4.63 4.62 -1.05
N LYS A 54 3.85 5.14 -0.09
CA LYS A 54 2.41 5.26 -0.27
C LYS A 54 1.88 6.60 0.27
N PRO A 55 1.92 7.68 -0.51
CA PRO A 55 1.23 8.91 -0.14
C PRO A 55 -0.28 8.68 -0.06
N ASN A 56 -0.88 9.15 1.04
CA ASN A 56 -2.33 9.13 1.22
C ASN A 56 -2.89 10.46 0.71
N LEU A 57 -3.67 10.39 -0.36
CA LEU A 57 -4.14 11.57 -1.10
C LEU A 57 -4.92 12.54 -0.21
N ALA A 58 -5.68 12.07 0.76
CA ALA A 58 -6.46 12.92 1.65
C ALA A 58 -5.62 13.96 2.40
N PHE A 59 -4.38 13.64 2.77
CA PHE A 59 -3.48 14.59 3.44
C PHE A 59 -2.97 15.68 2.50
N PHE A 60 -2.86 15.39 1.21
CA PHE A 60 -2.48 16.37 0.19
C PHE A 60 -3.71 17.18 -0.27
N GLU A 61 -4.85 16.52 -0.48
CA GLU A 61 -6.11 17.17 -0.86
C GLU A 61 -6.55 18.22 0.16
N MET A 62 -6.40 17.95 1.45
CA MET A 62 -6.74 18.92 2.50
C MET A 62 -5.93 20.23 2.44
N MET A 63 -4.77 20.23 1.78
CA MET A 63 -3.95 21.43 1.55
C MET A 63 -4.37 22.20 0.28
N GLY A 64 -5.41 21.75 -0.44
CA GLY A 64 -5.89 22.38 -1.67
C GLY A 64 -4.87 22.30 -2.81
N THR A 65 -4.79 23.33 -3.61
CA THR A 65 -3.91 23.39 -4.81
C THR A 65 -2.44 23.20 -4.48
N GLU A 66 -1.98 23.74 -3.35
CA GLU A 66 -0.60 23.61 -2.88
C GLU A 66 -0.27 22.14 -2.53
N GLY A 67 -1.24 21.39 -1.99
CA GLY A 67 -1.07 19.98 -1.68
C GLY A 67 -0.90 19.10 -2.92
N TRP A 68 -1.62 19.39 -4.00
CA TRP A 68 -1.42 18.70 -5.29
C TRP A 68 -0.04 18.99 -5.89
N ALA A 69 0.43 20.25 -5.80
CA ALA A 69 1.77 20.62 -6.24
C ALA A 69 2.86 19.95 -5.38
N LEU A 70 2.64 19.87 -4.07
CA LEU A 70 3.51 19.15 -3.15
C LEU A 70 3.58 17.66 -3.49
N LEU A 71 2.43 17.02 -3.71
CA LEU A 71 2.36 15.61 -4.06
C LEU A 71 3.16 15.27 -5.32
N ASP A 72 3.01 16.07 -6.38
CA ASP A 72 3.76 15.91 -7.63
C ASP A 72 5.29 15.98 -7.39
N GLN A 73 5.75 16.89 -6.55
CA GLN A 73 7.16 17.00 -6.17
C GLN A 73 7.63 15.80 -5.32
N VAL A 74 6.81 15.36 -4.37
CA VAL A 74 7.11 14.23 -3.49
C VAL A 74 7.26 12.93 -4.29
N ILE A 75 6.36 12.68 -5.26
CA ILE A 75 6.47 11.50 -6.13
C ILE A 75 7.80 11.51 -6.91
N LYS A 76 8.19 12.65 -7.47
CA LYS A 76 9.44 12.83 -8.23
C LYS A 76 10.71 12.72 -7.38
N MET A 77 10.61 12.86 -6.07
CA MET A 77 11.75 12.68 -5.14
C MET A 77 12.03 11.22 -4.80
N VAL A 78 11.05 10.34 -4.95
CA VAL A 78 11.25 8.92 -4.69
C VAL A 78 12.23 8.37 -5.72
N PRO A 79 13.26 7.60 -5.31
CA PRO A 79 14.16 6.93 -6.24
C PRO A 79 13.37 6.13 -7.29
N PRO A 80 13.72 6.24 -8.59
CA PRO A 80 12.90 5.70 -9.68
C PRO A 80 12.73 4.18 -9.65
N GLU A 81 13.60 3.47 -8.94
CA GLU A 81 13.53 2.02 -8.72
C GLU A 81 12.51 1.61 -7.65
N ILE A 82 12.04 2.54 -6.81
CA ILE A 82 11.08 2.27 -5.73
C ILE A 82 9.68 2.70 -6.19
N PRO A 83 8.69 1.80 -6.21
CA PRO A 83 7.34 2.14 -6.64
C PRO A 83 6.60 3.04 -5.64
N VAL A 84 5.75 3.91 -6.19
CA VAL A 84 4.88 4.81 -5.42
C VAL A 84 3.42 4.42 -5.62
N ILE A 85 2.71 4.17 -4.53
CA ILE A 85 1.30 3.75 -4.49
C ILE A 85 0.42 4.95 -4.07
N GLY A 86 -0.42 5.47 -4.96
CA GLY A 86 -1.38 6.52 -4.63
C GLY A 86 -2.56 5.97 -3.82
N ASP A 87 -2.66 6.33 -2.53
CA ASP A 87 -3.70 5.80 -1.64
C ASP A 87 -4.90 6.75 -1.53
N GLY A 88 -5.82 6.66 -2.49
CA GLY A 88 -7.05 7.46 -2.54
C GLY A 88 -8.34 6.65 -2.39
N LYS A 89 -8.29 5.33 -2.53
CA LYS A 89 -9.45 4.42 -2.55
C LYS A 89 -10.55 4.92 -3.48
N ILE A 90 -10.12 5.37 -4.67
CA ILE A 90 -10.95 6.00 -5.68
C ILE A 90 -12.01 5.03 -6.20
N GLY A 91 -13.21 5.54 -6.43
CA GLY A 91 -14.30 4.76 -7.01
C GLY A 91 -15.27 5.66 -7.76
N ASP A 92 -15.48 5.36 -9.05
CA ASP A 92 -16.47 6.01 -9.92
C ASP A 92 -16.68 5.15 -11.16
N ILE A 93 -17.63 5.51 -12.03
CA ILE A 93 -18.00 4.74 -13.22
C ILE A 93 -17.69 5.48 -14.52
N GLY A 94 -17.58 4.73 -15.62
CA GLY A 94 -17.53 5.25 -16.98
C GLY A 94 -16.40 6.26 -17.21
N SER A 95 -16.77 7.41 -17.79
CA SER A 95 -15.80 8.48 -18.13
C SER A 95 -15.13 9.11 -16.90
N THR A 96 -15.81 9.15 -15.76
CA THR A 96 -15.25 9.67 -14.50
C THR A 96 -14.16 8.74 -13.96
N ALA A 97 -14.38 7.43 -13.94
CA ALA A 97 -13.34 6.46 -13.58
C ALA A 97 -12.13 6.56 -14.52
N SER A 98 -12.38 6.72 -15.85
CA SER A 98 -11.31 6.94 -16.83
C SER A 98 -10.54 8.24 -16.60
N ALA A 99 -11.22 9.31 -16.17
CA ALA A 99 -10.57 10.58 -15.84
C ALA A 99 -9.68 10.44 -14.60
N TYR A 100 -10.11 9.71 -13.56
CA TYR A 100 -9.29 9.40 -12.41
C TYR A 100 -8.06 8.57 -12.78
N ALA A 101 -8.22 7.50 -13.58
CA ALA A 101 -7.11 6.68 -14.04
C ALA A 101 -6.04 7.52 -14.77
N LYS A 102 -6.48 8.40 -15.70
CA LYS A 102 -5.58 9.33 -16.39
C LYS A 102 -4.88 10.32 -15.46
N ALA A 103 -5.62 10.89 -14.51
CA ALA A 103 -5.04 11.83 -13.54
C ALA A 103 -3.94 11.16 -12.70
N LEU A 104 -4.19 9.96 -12.21
CA LEU A 104 -3.29 9.25 -11.32
C LEU A 104 -2.10 8.64 -12.08
N PHE A 105 -2.32 8.01 -13.24
CA PHE A 105 -1.27 7.30 -13.95
C PHE A 105 -0.53 8.15 -14.99
N GLU A 106 -1.22 9.06 -15.70
CA GLU A 106 -0.58 9.84 -16.77
C GLU A 106 -0.11 11.22 -16.31
N LYS A 107 -0.70 11.81 -15.27
CA LYS A 107 -0.34 13.16 -14.79
C LYS A 107 0.52 13.12 -13.54
N LEU A 108 0.15 12.34 -12.54
CA LEU A 108 0.91 12.16 -11.31
C LEU A 108 1.92 11.02 -11.39
N ASP A 109 1.84 10.18 -12.41
CA ASP A 109 2.74 9.06 -12.69
C ASP A 109 2.92 8.07 -11.51
N PHE A 110 1.84 7.79 -10.77
CA PHE A 110 1.85 6.72 -9.79
C PHE A 110 2.14 5.37 -10.46
N ASP A 111 2.91 4.52 -9.79
CA ASP A 111 3.12 3.14 -10.23
C ASP A 111 1.92 2.24 -9.90
N ALA A 112 1.21 2.55 -8.82
CA ALA A 112 -0.02 1.85 -8.43
C ALA A 112 -1.00 2.79 -7.70
N VAL A 113 -2.26 2.38 -7.60
CA VAL A 113 -3.29 3.12 -6.87
C VAL A 113 -4.20 2.18 -6.08
N THR A 114 -4.83 2.69 -5.01
CA THR A 114 -5.90 1.97 -4.30
C THR A 114 -7.26 2.42 -4.81
N ILE A 115 -8.16 1.45 -5.05
CA ILE A 115 -9.52 1.70 -5.56
C ILE A 115 -10.58 0.98 -4.74
N ASN A 116 -11.81 1.49 -4.81
CA ASN A 116 -12.98 0.92 -4.18
C ASN A 116 -13.82 0.15 -5.20
N PRO A 117 -14.03 -1.17 -5.05
CA PRO A 117 -14.74 -2.00 -6.02
C PRO A 117 -16.26 -2.01 -5.84
N TYR A 118 -16.82 -1.24 -4.91
CA TYR A 118 -18.23 -1.33 -4.53
C TYR A 118 -19.21 -1.16 -5.71
N MET A 119 -18.83 -0.41 -6.74
CA MET A 119 -19.63 -0.19 -7.94
C MET A 119 -19.45 -1.26 -9.03
N GLY A 120 -18.65 -2.31 -8.79
CA GLY A 120 -18.51 -3.44 -9.71
C GLY A 120 -17.35 -3.32 -10.70
N GLN A 121 -17.28 -4.27 -11.66
CA GLN A 121 -16.15 -4.42 -12.60
C GLN A 121 -15.95 -3.18 -13.48
N ASP A 122 -17.01 -2.59 -13.97
CA ASP A 122 -16.95 -1.43 -14.85
C ASP A 122 -16.34 -0.18 -14.20
N SER A 123 -16.35 -0.10 -12.86
CA SER A 123 -15.65 0.94 -12.11
C SER A 123 -14.14 0.67 -11.97
N VAL A 124 -13.73 -0.59 -12.05
CA VAL A 124 -12.33 -1.06 -11.92
C VAL A 124 -11.63 -1.12 -13.28
N GLU A 125 -12.37 -1.45 -14.34
CA GLU A 125 -11.86 -1.71 -15.68
C GLU A 125 -11.01 -0.55 -16.28
N PRO A 126 -11.36 0.74 -16.12
CA PRO A 126 -10.53 1.85 -16.60
C PRO A 126 -9.14 1.91 -15.99
N PHE A 127 -8.95 1.40 -14.77
CA PHE A 127 -7.64 1.30 -14.12
C PHE A 127 -6.88 0.06 -14.59
N ILE A 128 -7.55 -1.10 -14.71
CA ILE A 128 -6.93 -2.35 -15.20
C ILE A 128 -6.39 -2.20 -16.63
N ALA A 129 -6.96 -1.28 -17.42
CA ALA A 129 -6.53 -1.00 -18.78
C ALA A 129 -5.08 -0.48 -18.92
N TYR A 130 -4.41 -0.18 -17.80
CA TYR A 130 -2.98 0.16 -17.72
C TYR A 130 -2.19 -1.06 -17.21
N PRO A 131 -1.77 -2.00 -18.07
CA PRO A 131 -1.19 -3.27 -17.65
C PRO A 131 0.15 -3.13 -16.93
N GLU A 132 0.86 -2.01 -17.13
CA GLU A 132 2.11 -1.70 -16.45
C GLU A 132 1.91 -1.11 -15.04
N LYS A 133 0.70 -0.66 -14.70
CA LYS A 133 0.36 -0.04 -13.41
C LYS A 133 -0.33 -1.03 -12.47
N GLY A 134 -0.12 -0.89 -11.17
CA GLY A 134 -0.74 -1.73 -10.13
C GLY A 134 -2.07 -1.17 -9.63
N ILE A 135 -3.04 -2.04 -9.37
CA ILE A 135 -4.36 -1.67 -8.86
C ILE A 135 -4.66 -2.45 -7.58
N PHE A 136 -4.68 -1.76 -6.42
CA PHE A 136 -5.02 -2.37 -5.15
C PHE A 136 -6.51 -2.19 -4.84
N ILE A 137 -7.26 -3.28 -4.94
CA ILE A 137 -8.70 -3.31 -4.66
C ILE A 137 -8.92 -3.41 -3.15
N LEU A 138 -9.76 -2.51 -2.59
CA LEU A 138 -10.18 -2.55 -1.21
C LEU A 138 -10.98 -3.83 -0.95
N CYS A 139 -10.50 -4.69 -0.05
CA CYS A 139 -11.07 -6.01 0.22
C CYS A 139 -11.55 -6.14 1.66
N LYS A 140 -10.65 -6.22 2.65
CA LYS A 140 -10.98 -6.23 4.08
C LYS A 140 -10.19 -5.14 4.79
N THR A 141 -10.88 -4.17 5.36
CA THR A 141 -10.25 -3.00 5.99
C THR A 141 -10.06 -3.18 7.49
N SER A 142 -9.09 -2.47 8.08
CA SER A 142 -8.69 -2.63 9.49
C SER A 142 -9.59 -1.91 10.50
N ASN A 143 -10.52 -1.06 10.05
CA ASN A 143 -11.41 -0.29 10.92
C ASN A 143 -12.58 -1.13 11.44
N GLN A 144 -13.08 -0.81 12.61
CA GLN A 144 -14.19 -1.51 13.25
C GLN A 144 -15.46 -1.53 12.36
N GLY A 145 -15.81 -0.43 11.70
CA GLY A 145 -16.97 -0.36 10.81
C GLY A 145 -16.87 -1.25 9.55
N SER A 146 -15.79 -1.98 9.36
CA SER A 146 -15.67 -2.97 8.28
C SER A 146 -16.71 -4.09 8.40
N GLU A 147 -17.16 -4.39 9.62
CA GLU A 147 -18.16 -5.42 9.92
C GLU A 147 -19.54 -5.07 9.37
N ASP A 148 -19.87 -3.78 9.20
CA ASP A 148 -21.17 -3.34 8.70
C ASP A 148 -21.51 -3.91 7.31
N PHE A 149 -20.51 -4.13 6.47
CA PHE A 149 -20.68 -4.61 5.10
C PHE A 149 -19.79 -5.80 4.76
N GLN A 150 -18.50 -5.75 5.11
CA GLN A 150 -17.53 -6.67 4.59
C GLN A 150 -17.71 -8.11 5.10
N ASP A 151 -18.27 -8.27 6.30
CA ASP A 151 -18.55 -9.57 6.94
C ASP A 151 -19.97 -10.10 6.64
N LEU A 152 -20.82 -9.33 5.95
CA LEU A 152 -22.15 -9.78 5.57
C LEU A 152 -22.06 -11.04 4.71
N ILE A 153 -22.82 -12.06 5.11
CA ILE A 153 -22.89 -13.31 4.36
C ILE A 153 -23.80 -13.13 3.14
N THR A 154 -23.24 -13.35 1.99
CA THR A 154 -23.94 -13.25 0.71
C THR A 154 -24.81 -14.49 0.44
N SER A 155 -25.63 -14.43 -0.60
CA SER A 155 -26.45 -15.57 -1.04
C SER A 155 -25.64 -16.82 -1.42
N THR A 156 -24.33 -16.67 -1.66
CA THR A 156 -23.41 -17.79 -1.92
C THR A 156 -22.86 -18.45 -0.66
N GLY A 157 -23.23 -17.96 0.52
CA GLY A 157 -22.75 -18.44 1.83
C GLY A 157 -21.33 -17.93 2.19
N LYS A 158 -20.78 -17.01 1.41
CA LYS A 158 -19.47 -16.41 1.66
C LYS A 158 -19.61 -14.98 2.19
N PRO A 159 -18.70 -14.52 3.07
CA PRO A 159 -18.67 -13.11 3.44
C PRO A 159 -18.32 -12.22 2.24
N LEU A 160 -18.82 -10.99 2.24
CA LEU A 160 -18.66 -10.07 1.11
C LEU A 160 -17.19 -9.83 0.75
N TYR A 161 -16.28 -9.70 1.73
CA TYR A 161 -14.87 -9.51 1.46
C TYR A 161 -14.26 -10.67 0.64
N MET A 162 -14.72 -11.92 0.86
CA MET A 162 -14.26 -13.07 0.06
C MET A 162 -14.80 -13.01 -1.37
N VAL A 163 -16.03 -12.56 -1.56
CA VAL A 163 -16.60 -12.35 -2.91
C VAL A 163 -15.79 -11.29 -3.65
N VAL A 164 -15.40 -10.20 -2.96
CA VAL A 164 -14.53 -9.17 -3.54
C VAL A 164 -13.17 -9.75 -3.95
N ALA A 165 -12.53 -10.55 -3.09
CA ALA A 165 -11.25 -11.19 -3.40
C ALA A 165 -11.33 -12.10 -4.65
N GLU A 166 -12.36 -12.95 -4.72
CA GLU A 166 -12.60 -13.83 -5.85
C GLU A 166 -12.87 -13.05 -7.15
N LYS A 167 -13.67 -11.98 -7.08
CA LYS A 167 -13.91 -11.10 -8.23
C LYS A 167 -12.66 -10.38 -8.68
N ALA A 168 -11.86 -9.86 -7.76
CA ALA A 168 -10.57 -9.26 -8.08
C ALA A 168 -9.65 -10.24 -8.83
N GLN A 169 -9.64 -11.51 -8.44
CA GLN A 169 -8.88 -12.54 -9.13
C GLN A 169 -9.44 -12.85 -10.53
N GLU A 170 -10.77 -12.92 -10.70
CA GLU A 170 -11.39 -13.08 -12.02
C GLU A 170 -11.05 -11.92 -12.98
N TRP A 171 -10.96 -10.71 -12.46
CA TRP A 171 -10.65 -9.50 -13.23
C TRP A 171 -9.15 -9.34 -13.53
N ASN A 172 -8.28 -10.06 -12.81
CA ASN A 172 -6.82 -9.93 -12.88
C ASN A 172 -6.19 -10.55 -14.14
N ARG A 173 -6.71 -10.22 -15.31
CA ARG A 173 -6.25 -10.77 -16.60
C ARG A 173 -4.85 -10.31 -17.00
N ASN A 174 -4.43 -9.12 -16.51
CA ASN A 174 -3.14 -8.51 -16.80
C ASN A 174 -2.10 -8.75 -15.69
N ASN A 175 -2.43 -9.53 -14.65
CA ASN A 175 -1.60 -9.73 -13.45
C ASN A 175 -1.19 -8.41 -12.77
N ASN A 176 -2.05 -7.40 -12.81
CA ASN A 176 -1.78 -6.08 -12.26
C ASN A 176 -2.70 -5.69 -11.09
N ILE A 177 -3.53 -6.61 -10.60
CA ILE A 177 -4.40 -6.40 -9.45
C ILE A 177 -3.74 -6.95 -8.17
N GLY A 178 -3.81 -6.16 -7.11
CA GLY A 178 -3.55 -6.55 -5.74
C GLY A 178 -4.75 -6.27 -4.84
N LEU A 179 -4.64 -6.61 -3.56
CA LEU A 179 -5.71 -6.42 -2.57
C LEU A 179 -5.23 -5.54 -1.42
N VAL A 180 -6.15 -4.77 -0.82
CA VAL A 180 -5.93 -4.12 0.48
C VAL A 180 -6.60 -4.94 1.56
N VAL A 181 -5.79 -5.48 2.50
CA VAL A 181 -6.27 -6.29 3.62
C VAL A 181 -5.63 -5.82 4.91
N GLY A 182 -6.44 -5.42 5.88
CA GLY A 182 -5.95 -4.91 7.17
C GLY A 182 -5.29 -5.99 8.03
N ALA A 183 -4.22 -5.62 8.72
CA ALA A 183 -3.48 -6.50 9.64
C ALA A 183 -4.27 -6.93 10.89
N THR A 184 -5.39 -6.28 11.20
CA THR A 184 -6.21 -6.56 12.38
C THR A 184 -7.07 -7.82 12.24
N TYR A 185 -7.09 -8.42 11.04
CA TYR A 185 -7.91 -9.59 10.71
C TYR A 185 -7.03 -10.72 10.12
N PRO A 186 -6.19 -11.38 10.93
CA PRO A 186 -5.21 -12.37 10.44
C PRO A 186 -5.86 -13.61 9.79
N GLU A 187 -6.97 -14.09 10.33
CA GLU A 187 -7.67 -15.25 9.77
C GLU A 187 -8.31 -14.95 8.41
N GLU A 188 -8.84 -13.74 8.25
CA GLU A 188 -9.36 -13.23 6.98
C GLU A 188 -8.22 -13.07 5.96
N LEU A 189 -7.08 -12.50 6.39
CA LEU A 189 -5.88 -12.37 5.56
C LEU A 189 -5.40 -13.74 5.05
N LYS A 190 -5.35 -14.74 5.94
CA LYS A 190 -4.98 -16.11 5.60
C LYS A 190 -5.94 -16.74 4.58
N ARG A 191 -7.25 -16.57 4.76
CA ARG A 191 -8.27 -17.05 3.81
C ARG A 191 -8.14 -16.37 2.45
N ILE A 192 -7.93 -15.03 2.45
CA ILE A 192 -7.74 -14.25 1.22
C ILE A 192 -6.47 -14.71 0.51
N ARG A 193 -5.34 -14.87 1.19
CA ARG A 193 -4.09 -15.36 0.61
C ARG A 193 -4.25 -16.75 0.01
N TYR A 194 -4.96 -17.66 0.68
CA TYR A 194 -5.26 -18.99 0.14
C TYR A 194 -6.07 -18.93 -1.16
N SER A 195 -7.04 -18.02 -1.25
CA SER A 195 -7.89 -17.82 -2.44
C SER A 195 -7.16 -17.07 -3.57
N CYS A 196 -6.24 -16.17 -3.21
CA CYS A 196 -5.49 -15.31 -4.14
C CYS A 196 -3.97 -15.48 -3.93
N PRO A 197 -3.39 -16.65 -4.28
CA PRO A 197 -2.03 -17.03 -3.84
C PRO A 197 -0.93 -16.14 -4.40
N ASP A 198 -1.09 -15.60 -5.60
CA ASP A 198 -0.05 -14.88 -6.32
C ASP A 198 -0.29 -13.34 -6.38
N MET A 199 -1.43 -12.85 -5.86
CA MET A 199 -1.74 -11.42 -5.88
C MET A 199 -0.97 -10.66 -4.78
N PRO A 200 -0.40 -9.48 -5.05
CA PRO A 200 0.19 -8.65 -4.00
C PRO A 200 -0.90 -8.16 -3.04
N ILE A 201 -0.58 -8.13 -1.74
CA ILE A 201 -1.49 -7.64 -0.70
C ILE A 201 -0.85 -6.46 0.02
N LEU A 202 -1.49 -5.30 -0.04
CA LEU A 202 -1.16 -4.13 0.76
C LEU A 202 -1.82 -4.27 2.13
N ILE A 203 -0.99 -4.30 3.18
CA ILE A 203 -1.40 -4.62 4.55
C ILE A 203 -1.17 -3.42 5.46
N PRO A 204 -2.17 -2.54 5.63
CA PRO A 204 -2.12 -1.46 6.61
C PRO A 204 -2.54 -1.94 8.01
N GLY A 205 -2.22 -1.14 9.04
CA GLY A 205 -2.73 -1.32 10.40
C GLY A 205 -1.81 -2.07 11.36
N ILE A 206 -0.54 -2.24 11.00
CA ILE A 206 0.47 -2.81 11.92
C ILE A 206 0.74 -1.84 13.08
N GLY A 207 0.75 -2.38 14.29
CA GLY A 207 1.09 -1.68 15.54
C GLY A 207 -0.05 -0.84 16.10
N VAL A 208 -0.21 0.38 15.64
CA VAL A 208 -1.15 1.38 16.23
C VAL A 208 -2.62 0.91 16.23
N GLN A 209 -3.00 0.03 15.30
CA GLN A 209 -4.37 -0.50 15.19
C GLN A 209 -4.51 -1.92 15.77
N GLY A 210 -3.46 -2.47 16.41
CA GLY A 210 -3.51 -3.76 17.10
C GLY A 210 -3.22 -4.99 16.22
N GLY A 211 -2.88 -4.80 14.93
CA GLY A 211 -2.46 -5.90 14.07
C GLY A 211 -1.07 -6.43 14.47
N THR A 212 -0.91 -7.76 14.53
CA THR A 212 0.38 -8.38 14.82
C THR A 212 1.25 -8.46 13.58
N LEU A 213 2.52 -8.11 13.71
CA LEU A 213 3.46 -8.16 12.61
C LEU A 213 3.68 -9.60 12.12
N ASN A 214 3.84 -10.54 13.05
CA ASN A 214 4.10 -11.94 12.73
C ASN A 214 3.02 -12.54 11.84
N GLU A 215 1.75 -12.38 12.22
CA GLU A 215 0.60 -12.90 11.46
C GLU A 215 0.46 -12.19 10.11
N ALA A 216 0.68 -10.86 10.06
CA ALA A 216 0.62 -10.11 8.82
C ALA A 216 1.68 -10.56 7.81
N VAL A 217 2.90 -10.83 8.27
CA VAL A 217 3.99 -11.34 7.41
C VAL A 217 3.73 -12.80 7.03
N GLN A 218 3.41 -13.66 8.00
CA GLN A 218 3.21 -15.09 7.78
C GLN A 218 2.05 -15.37 6.84
N PHE A 219 0.90 -14.71 7.04
CA PHE A 219 -0.31 -14.97 6.26
C PHE A 219 -0.43 -14.06 5.03
N GLY A 220 0.25 -12.92 5.03
CA GLY A 220 0.24 -11.99 3.90
C GLY A 220 1.24 -12.34 2.80
N SER A 221 2.33 -13.04 3.12
CA SER A 221 3.33 -13.45 2.14
C SER A 221 2.83 -14.56 1.23
N ASP A 222 3.31 -14.57 -0.01
CA ASP A 222 3.11 -15.67 -0.95
C ASP A 222 4.08 -16.83 -0.67
N LYS A 223 4.03 -17.88 -1.48
CA LYS A 223 4.89 -19.08 -1.38
C LYS A 223 6.39 -18.80 -1.52
N SER A 224 6.78 -17.61 -1.97
CA SER A 224 8.18 -17.18 -2.09
C SER A 224 8.62 -16.25 -0.96
N GLY A 225 7.76 -16.00 0.03
CA GLY A 225 8.00 -15.02 1.08
C GLY A 225 7.88 -13.57 0.60
N ARG A 226 7.21 -13.36 -0.53
CA ARG A 226 7.00 -12.06 -1.18
C ARG A 226 5.50 -11.74 -1.21
N GLY A 227 5.11 -10.74 -1.98
CA GLY A 227 3.70 -10.41 -2.22
C GLY A 227 2.98 -9.72 -1.06
N ALA A 228 3.55 -9.64 0.14
CA ALA A 228 3.07 -8.78 1.23
C ALA A 228 3.74 -7.41 1.15
N ILE A 229 2.95 -6.34 1.29
CA ILE A 229 3.41 -4.95 1.37
C ILE A 229 2.96 -4.40 2.72
N ILE A 230 3.87 -4.39 3.68
CA ILE A 230 3.59 -4.04 5.08
C ILE A 230 3.64 -2.52 5.24
N ASN A 231 2.47 -1.89 5.32
CA ASN A 231 2.41 -0.43 5.41
C ASN A 231 2.51 0.07 6.85
N SER A 232 3.47 0.95 7.07
CA SER A 232 3.62 1.74 8.30
C SER A 232 3.75 3.23 7.95
N SER A 233 2.98 4.08 8.59
CA SER A 233 2.99 5.53 8.37
C SER A 233 3.46 6.25 9.63
N ARG A 234 2.55 6.51 10.56
CA ARG A 234 2.78 7.36 11.75
C ARG A 234 3.94 6.90 12.64
N ALA A 235 4.15 5.58 12.76
CA ALA A 235 5.24 5.02 13.57
C ALA A 235 6.63 5.32 12.98
N ILE A 236 6.71 5.60 11.69
CA ILE A 236 7.94 5.98 11.00
C ILE A 236 8.03 7.51 10.88
N LEU A 237 7.01 8.16 10.29
CA LEU A 237 7.03 9.60 10.02
C LEU A 237 7.21 10.45 11.27
N TYR A 238 6.62 10.02 12.38
CA TYR A 238 6.57 10.75 13.64
C TYR A 238 7.27 9.98 14.78
N ALA A 239 8.34 9.26 14.44
CA ALA A 239 9.17 8.54 15.41
C ALA A 239 9.88 9.51 16.38
N SER A 240 10.18 10.73 15.94
CA SER A 240 10.61 11.85 16.77
C SER A 240 9.90 13.14 16.34
N ALA A 241 9.64 14.04 17.29
CA ALA A 241 9.17 15.40 17.06
C ALA A 241 10.33 16.43 17.07
N GLY A 242 11.56 16.00 17.23
CA GLY A 242 12.76 16.82 17.31
C GLY A 242 13.49 16.95 15.95
N PRO A 243 14.64 17.64 15.95
CA PRO A 243 15.44 17.82 14.74
C PRO A 243 16.06 16.53 14.20
N ASP A 244 16.04 15.46 14.99
CA ASP A 244 16.51 14.12 14.68
C ASP A 244 15.43 13.25 13.99
N PHE A 245 14.33 13.85 13.54
CA PHE A 245 13.17 13.12 12.99
C PHE A 245 13.53 12.18 11.83
N ALA A 246 14.44 12.62 10.96
CA ALA A 246 14.86 11.83 9.81
C ALA A 246 15.66 10.58 10.22
N GLU A 247 16.59 10.73 11.18
CA GLU A 247 17.35 9.61 11.73
C GLU A 247 16.44 8.66 12.52
N SER A 248 15.52 9.19 13.29
CA SER A 248 14.52 8.39 14.01
C SER A 248 13.60 7.62 13.05
N ALA A 249 13.21 8.23 11.93
CA ALA A 249 12.45 7.54 10.87
C ALA A 249 13.28 6.44 10.20
N ARG A 250 14.58 6.67 9.95
CA ARG A 250 15.53 5.68 9.45
C ARG A 250 15.56 4.45 10.37
N GLU A 251 15.80 4.66 11.66
CA GLU A 251 15.85 3.60 12.66
C GLU A 251 14.52 2.84 12.77
N ALA A 252 13.39 3.54 12.73
CA ALA A 252 12.07 2.91 12.76
C ALA A 252 11.81 2.05 11.52
N ALA A 253 12.15 2.53 10.33
CA ALA A 253 12.01 1.78 9.07
C ALA A 253 12.93 0.55 9.04
N ARG A 254 14.21 0.71 9.47
CA ARG A 254 15.19 -0.38 9.59
C ARG A 254 14.71 -1.43 10.56
N SER A 255 14.30 -1.03 11.75
CA SER A 255 13.80 -1.95 12.79
C SER A 255 12.59 -2.75 12.31
N LEU A 256 11.64 -2.10 11.62
CA LEU A 256 10.48 -2.80 11.06
C LEU A 256 10.91 -3.80 9.99
N ARG A 257 11.80 -3.42 9.06
CA ARG A 257 12.35 -4.33 8.05
C ARG A 257 13.02 -5.55 8.70
N ASP A 258 13.85 -5.32 9.70
CA ASP A 258 14.61 -6.39 10.37
C ASP A 258 13.67 -7.34 11.13
N GLN A 259 12.61 -6.83 11.77
CA GLN A 259 11.56 -7.65 12.38
C GLN A 259 10.82 -8.49 11.34
N ILE A 260 10.45 -7.91 10.19
CA ILE A 260 9.83 -8.65 9.08
C ILE A 260 10.75 -9.77 8.60
N ASN A 261 12.03 -9.48 8.43
CA ASN A 261 13.02 -10.45 7.97
C ASN A 261 13.21 -11.60 8.98
N SER A 262 13.14 -11.32 10.28
CA SER A 262 13.14 -12.38 11.28
C SER A 262 11.96 -13.32 11.12
N VAL A 263 10.75 -12.78 10.93
CA VAL A 263 9.55 -13.61 10.68
C VAL A 263 9.65 -14.40 9.39
N LEU A 264 10.18 -13.80 8.32
CA LEU A 264 10.40 -14.51 7.05
C LEU A 264 11.36 -15.68 7.25
N HIS A 265 12.49 -15.46 7.93
CA HIS A 265 13.49 -16.51 8.22
C HIS A 265 12.90 -17.64 9.06
N GLU A 266 12.12 -17.34 10.10
CA GLU A 266 11.41 -18.33 10.92
C GLU A 266 10.44 -19.20 10.09
N ASN A 267 9.93 -18.67 8.97
CA ASN A 267 9.07 -19.37 8.03
C ASN A 267 9.83 -19.97 6.83
N ASN A 268 11.17 -20.07 6.91
CA ASN A 268 12.06 -20.61 5.87
C ASN A 268 12.03 -19.84 4.54
N TYR A 269 11.84 -18.53 4.59
CA TYR A 269 11.98 -17.65 3.45
C TYR A 269 13.28 -16.85 3.53
N ASP A 270 14.02 -16.82 2.43
CA ASP A 270 15.26 -16.06 2.29
C ASP A 270 15.19 -15.08 1.12
N TRP A 271 16.09 -14.08 1.14
CA TRP A 271 16.23 -13.09 0.07
C TRP A 271 17.16 -13.54 -1.08
N SER A 272 17.58 -14.80 -1.07
CA SER A 272 18.43 -15.41 -2.11
C SER A 272 17.71 -15.63 -3.44
#